data_747d3f4a2c54cb79a4cf97312f66098e
#
_entry.id   747d3f4a2c54cb79a4cf97312f66098e
#
_cell.length_a   1.000
_cell.length_b   1.000
_cell.length_c   1.000
_cell.angle_alpha   90.00
_cell.angle_beta   90.00
_cell.angle_gamma   90.00
#
_symmetry.space_group_name_H-M   'P 1'
#
loop_
_entity.id
_entity.type
_entity.pdbx_description
1 polymer ?
#
loop_
_entity_poly.entity_id
_entity_poly.type
_entity_poly.pdbx_seq_one_letter_code
_entity_poly.pdbx_strand_id
1 'polypeptide(L)'
;GCEVYHTLGKIIKAKFGGDATLIGDEGGFAPPCDNREGCELIMEALKKAGYEDKCTIGLDVAASEFKVKGEDGYDLDFKYDGNVVSGEGLGDLYQSLAADFPIVTIEDPFDEDDWDNWAKFTEKNGKQFQVVGDDLTVTNIEKISRAVEEKSCTCLLLKVNQI
;
A
#
# COMPACT_ATOMS: atom_id res chain seq x y z
N GLY A 1 -5.58 -9.14 15.29
CA GLY A 1 -5.27 -9.58 13.90
C GLY A 1 -6.02 -10.84 13.53
N CYS A 2 -5.80 -11.95 14.22
CA CYS A 2 -6.37 -13.26 13.85
C CYS A 2 -7.91 -13.24 13.75
N GLU A 3 -8.61 -12.66 14.71
CA GLU A 3 -10.08 -12.57 14.70
C GLU A 3 -10.59 -11.70 13.55
N VAL A 4 -9.91 -10.59 13.27
CA VAL A 4 -10.23 -9.71 12.14
C VAL A 4 -10.00 -10.45 10.83
N TYR A 5 -8.87 -11.14 10.67
CA TYR A 5 -8.54 -11.93 9.48
C TYR A 5 -9.61 -12.98 9.17
N HIS A 6 -10.02 -13.78 10.17
CA HIS A 6 -11.06 -14.80 9.96
C HIS A 6 -12.45 -14.19 9.71
N THR A 7 -12.74 -13.02 10.29
CA THR A 7 -13.97 -12.27 10.03
C THR A 7 -13.97 -11.72 8.60
N LEU A 8 -12.84 -11.15 8.15
CA LEU A 8 -12.65 -10.68 6.79
C LEU A 8 -12.87 -11.81 5.77
N GLY A 9 -12.28 -12.99 5.99
CA GLY A 9 -12.49 -14.14 5.12
C GLY A 9 -13.97 -14.54 4.97
N LYS A 10 -14.76 -14.46 6.06
CA LYS A 10 -16.21 -14.73 6.00
C LYS A 10 -16.96 -13.67 5.18
N ILE A 11 -16.58 -12.39 5.32
CA ILE A 11 -17.17 -11.27 4.56
C ILE A 11 -16.86 -11.43 3.07
N ILE A 12 -15.58 -11.66 2.71
CA ILE A 12 -15.14 -11.88 1.33
C ILE A 12 -15.90 -13.07 0.70
N LYS A 13 -15.98 -14.18 1.42
CA LYS A 13 -16.72 -15.37 0.95
C LYS A 13 -18.18 -15.08 0.70
N ALA A 14 -18.82 -14.32 1.57
CA ALA A 14 -20.24 -13.96 1.43
C ALA A 14 -20.49 -13.03 0.24
N LYS A 15 -19.55 -12.11 -0.03
CA LYS A 15 -19.69 -11.09 -1.08
C LYS A 15 -19.28 -11.60 -2.47
N PHE A 16 -18.16 -12.30 -2.56
CA PHE A 16 -17.54 -12.68 -3.83
C PHE A 16 -17.53 -14.21 -4.11
N GLY A 17 -17.94 -15.02 -3.13
CA GLY A 17 -17.89 -16.47 -3.26
C GLY A 17 -16.62 -17.10 -2.66
N GLY A 18 -16.58 -18.44 -2.68
CA GLY A 18 -15.49 -19.21 -2.04
C GLY A 18 -14.13 -19.00 -2.66
N ASP A 19 -14.07 -18.85 -3.97
CA ASP A 19 -12.81 -18.70 -4.71
C ASP A 19 -12.08 -17.37 -4.40
N ALA A 20 -12.84 -16.36 -3.97
CA ALA A 20 -12.26 -15.07 -3.54
C ALA A 20 -11.54 -15.14 -2.19
N THR A 21 -11.59 -16.27 -1.49
CA THR A 21 -10.87 -16.51 -0.23
C THR A 21 -9.56 -17.28 -0.43
N LEU A 22 -9.11 -17.44 -1.67
CA LEU A 22 -7.77 -17.90 -1.96
C LEU A 22 -6.75 -16.91 -1.42
N ILE A 23 -5.67 -17.43 -0.89
CA ILE A 23 -4.61 -16.63 -0.26
C ILE A 23 -3.42 -16.46 -1.20
N GLY A 24 -2.80 -15.27 -1.18
CA GLY A 24 -1.51 -15.03 -1.84
C GLY A 24 -0.34 -15.64 -1.07
N ASP A 25 0.86 -15.43 -1.57
CA ASP A 25 2.11 -16.00 -1.01
C ASP A 25 2.37 -15.54 0.43
N GLU A 26 1.92 -14.36 0.81
CA GLU A 26 2.02 -13.81 2.17
C GLU A 26 0.83 -14.17 3.08
N GLY A 27 -0.09 -15.01 2.61
CA GLY A 27 -1.23 -15.50 3.39
C GLY A 27 -2.41 -14.54 3.48
N GLY A 28 -2.38 -13.41 2.77
CA GLY A 28 -3.50 -12.47 2.65
C GLY A 28 -4.52 -12.91 1.60
N PHE A 29 -5.78 -12.49 1.76
CA PHE A 29 -6.82 -12.72 0.75
C PHE A 29 -6.63 -11.80 -0.45
N ALA A 30 -6.96 -12.28 -1.65
CA ALA A 30 -6.90 -11.53 -2.90
C ALA A 30 -8.28 -11.47 -3.58
N PRO A 31 -9.29 -10.81 -2.99
CA PRO A 31 -10.61 -10.69 -3.60
C PRO A 31 -10.56 -9.77 -4.83
N PRO A 32 -11.49 -9.93 -5.78
CA PRO A 32 -11.59 -9.08 -6.97
C PRO A 32 -12.25 -7.74 -6.60
N CYS A 33 -11.53 -6.87 -5.92
CA CYS A 33 -11.99 -5.55 -5.50
C CYS A 33 -10.91 -4.49 -5.77
N ASP A 34 -11.32 -3.21 -5.82
CA ASP A 34 -10.38 -2.10 -5.87
C ASP A 34 -9.83 -1.74 -4.47
N ASN A 35 -8.91 -0.79 -4.43
CA ASN A 35 -8.24 -0.39 -3.20
C ASN A 35 -9.21 0.19 -2.15
N ARG A 36 -10.22 0.96 -2.59
CA ARG A 36 -11.24 1.54 -1.70
C ARG A 36 -12.13 0.46 -1.10
N GLU A 37 -12.64 -0.42 -1.94
CA GLU A 37 -13.45 -1.55 -1.50
C GLU A 37 -12.67 -2.48 -0.56
N GLY A 38 -11.37 -2.66 -0.80
CA GLY A 38 -10.47 -3.39 0.11
C GLY A 38 -10.42 -2.76 1.51
N CYS A 39 -10.27 -1.44 1.60
CA CYS A 39 -10.32 -0.71 2.87
C CYS A 39 -11.70 -0.83 3.55
N GLU A 40 -12.80 -0.71 2.79
CA GLU A 40 -14.16 -0.88 3.31
C GLU A 40 -14.39 -2.28 3.90
N LEU A 41 -13.90 -3.33 3.23
CA LEU A 41 -13.98 -4.71 3.72
C LEU A 41 -13.21 -4.90 5.03
N ILE A 42 -12.03 -4.29 5.16
CA ILE A 42 -11.24 -4.31 6.39
C ILE A 42 -11.98 -3.59 7.52
N MET A 43 -12.53 -2.40 7.25
CA MET A 43 -13.30 -1.65 8.26
C MET A 43 -14.56 -2.41 8.69
N GLU A 44 -15.26 -3.07 7.77
CA GLU A 44 -16.39 -3.95 8.11
C GLU A 44 -15.96 -5.11 8.99
N ALA A 45 -14.80 -5.73 8.70
CA ALA A 45 -14.26 -6.81 9.51
C ALA A 45 -13.86 -6.35 10.90
N LEU A 46 -13.22 -5.19 11.03
CA LEU A 46 -12.87 -4.57 12.31
C LEU A 46 -14.11 -4.32 13.15
N LYS A 47 -15.14 -3.73 12.57
CA LYS A 47 -16.42 -3.46 13.24
C LYS A 47 -17.10 -4.75 13.72
N LYS A 48 -17.22 -5.76 12.84
CA LYS A 48 -17.84 -7.04 13.20
C LYS A 48 -17.05 -7.81 14.25
N ALA A 49 -15.73 -7.67 14.28
CA ALA A 49 -14.87 -8.28 15.29
C ALA A 49 -14.78 -7.48 16.60
N GLY A 50 -15.31 -6.24 16.64
CA GLY A 50 -15.28 -5.37 17.82
C GLY A 50 -13.95 -4.68 18.08
N TYR A 51 -13.17 -4.40 17.01
CA TYR A 51 -11.85 -3.78 17.07
C TYR A 51 -11.74 -2.46 16.29
N GLU A 52 -12.86 -1.84 15.92
CA GLU A 52 -12.93 -0.61 15.11
C GLU A 52 -12.08 0.52 15.72
N ASP A 53 -12.10 0.66 17.05
CA ASP A 53 -11.35 1.72 17.76
C ASP A 53 -9.93 1.29 18.18
N LYS A 54 -9.48 0.08 17.80
CA LYS A 54 -8.21 -0.49 18.29
C LYS A 54 -7.21 -0.78 17.18
N CYS A 55 -7.66 -0.76 15.93
CA CYS A 55 -6.83 -1.08 14.78
C CYS A 55 -6.93 0.04 13.76
N THR A 56 -5.85 0.21 13.04
CA THR A 56 -5.71 1.13 11.91
C THR A 56 -5.29 0.34 10.67
N ILE A 57 -5.28 1.00 9.51
CA ILE A 57 -4.91 0.39 8.23
C ILE A 57 -3.47 0.77 7.88
N GLY A 58 -2.69 -0.20 7.46
CA GLY A 58 -1.44 -0.02 6.75
C GLY A 58 -1.61 -0.49 5.31
N LEU A 59 -1.02 0.23 4.37
CA LEU A 59 -0.95 -0.15 2.97
C LEU A 59 0.49 -0.54 2.65
N ASP A 60 0.68 -1.70 2.03
CA ASP A 60 1.86 -2.04 1.25
C ASP A 60 1.44 -2.06 -0.21
N VAL A 61 1.94 -1.10 -0.97
CA VAL A 61 1.48 -0.86 -2.34
C VAL A 61 2.33 -1.62 -3.35
N ALA A 62 3.62 -1.80 -3.05
CA ALA A 62 4.60 -2.42 -3.95
C ALA A 62 4.49 -1.87 -5.38
N ALA A 63 4.51 -0.53 -5.51
CA ALA A 63 4.13 0.17 -6.74
C ALA A 63 5.04 -0.11 -7.94
N SER A 64 6.24 -0.66 -7.74
CA SER A 64 7.11 -1.14 -8.80
C SER A 64 6.45 -2.22 -9.66
N GLU A 65 5.53 -3.02 -9.08
CA GLU A 65 4.84 -4.10 -9.78
C GLU A 65 3.90 -3.61 -10.90
N PHE A 66 3.43 -2.37 -10.82
CA PHE A 66 2.53 -1.79 -11.82
C PHE A 66 3.04 -0.47 -12.43
N LYS A 67 4.34 -0.18 -12.29
CA LYS A 67 5.02 0.89 -13.02
C LYS A 67 5.02 0.58 -14.52
N VAL A 68 4.58 1.54 -15.35
CA VAL A 68 4.60 1.38 -16.82
C VAL A 68 6.04 1.51 -17.31
N LYS A 69 6.53 0.47 -18.02
CA LYS A 69 7.92 0.45 -18.52
C LYS A 69 8.13 1.48 -19.62
N GLY A 70 9.07 2.39 -19.39
CA GLY A 70 9.46 3.42 -20.37
C GLY A 70 8.54 4.64 -20.41
N GLU A 71 7.56 4.73 -19.51
CA GLU A 71 6.65 5.86 -19.40
C GLU A 71 6.62 6.38 -17.95
N ASP A 72 6.27 7.65 -17.78
CA ASP A 72 6.04 8.22 -16.45
C ASP A 72 4.59 7.98 -16.02
N GLY A 73 4.33 6.77 -15.49
CA GLY A 73 2.98 6.40 -15.09
C GLY A 73 2.90 5.07 -14.37
N TYR A 74 1.76 4.87 -13.72
CA TYR A 74 1.40 3.68 -12.96
C TYR A 74 0.08 3.14 -13.48
N ASP A 75 0.04 1.88 -13.88
CA ASP A 75 -1.15 1.23 -14.41
C ASP A 75 -1.95 0.57 -13.28
N LEU A 76 -3.02 1.22 -12.88
CA LEU A 76 -3.88 0.74 -11.79
C LEU A 76 -4.76 -0.45 -12.19
N ASP A 77 -4.80 -0.76 -13.48
CA ASP A 77 -5.61 -1.87 -14.01
C ASP A 77 -4.80 -2.76 -14.98
N PHE A 78 -3.56 -3.07 -14.56
CA PHE A 78 -2.60 -3.81 -15.38
C PHE A 78 -3.07 -5.19 -15.88
N LYS A 79 -4.22 -5.66 -15.44
CA LYS A 79 -4.85 -6.91 -15.90
C LYS A 79 -5.83 -6.73 -17.05
N TYR A 80 -6.24 -5.48 -17.32
CA TYR A 80 -7.22 -5.14 -18.36
C TYR A 80 -6.69 -4.00 -19.24
N ASP A 81 -7.49 -3.11 -19.73
CA ASP A 81 -7.06 -2.05 -20.67
C ASP A 81 -6.63 -0.76 -19.97
N GLY A 82 -5.75 -0.85 -19.00
CA GLY A 82 -4.92 0.23 -18.49
C GLY A 82 -5.62 1.51 -18.00
N ASN A 83 -5.61 1.73 -16.72
CA ASN A 83 -5.89 3.04 -16.12
C ASN A 83 -4.55 3.63 -15.62
N VAL A 84 -3.81 4.25 -16.53
CA VAL A 84 -2.50 4.83 -16.23
C VAL A 84 -2.66 6.20 -15.59
N VAL A 85 -2.08 6.36 -14.42
CA VAL A 85 -2.02 7.62 -13.67
C VAL A 85 -0.57 8.08 -13.50
N SER A 86 -0.35 9.39 -13.39
CA SER A 86 0.96 9.93 -13.03
C SER A 86 1.32 9.63 -11.57
N GLY A 87 2.59 9.78 -11.18
CA GLY A 87 3.00 9.66 -9.78
C GLY A 87 2.27 10.64 -8.86
N GLU A 88 2.00 11.87 -9.33
CA GLU A 88 1.16 12.82 -8.59
C GLU A 88 -0.27 12.31 -8.41
N GLY A 89 -0.89 11.80 -9.48
CA GLY A 89 -2.24 11.21 -9.43
C GLY A 89 -2.33 10.00 -8.51
N LEU A 90 -1.28 9.17 -8.48
CA LEU A 90 -1.17 8.05 -7.54
C LEU A 90 -1.07 8.54 -6.08
N GLY A 91 -0.27 9.58 -5.83
CA GLY A 91 -0.19 10.23 -4.53
C GLY A 91 -1.51 10.83 -4.06
N ASP A 92 -2.30 11.44 -4.97
CA ASP A 92 -3.63 11.98 -4.66
C ASP A 92 -4.64 10.87 -4.33
N LEU A 93 -4.53 9.69 -4.97
CA LEU A 93 -5.31 8.51 -4.61
C LEU A 93 -5.06 8.10 -3.16
N TYR A 94 -3.79 8.02 -2.72
CA TYR A 94 -3.46 7.68 -1.33
C TYR A 94 -4.00 8.71 -0.34
N GLN A 95 -3.93 10.00 -0.67
CA GLN A 95 -4.51 11.05 0.17
C GLN A 95 -6.03 10.92 0.30
N SER A 96 -6.71 10.60 -0.80
CA SER A 96 -8.15 10.35 -0.79
C SER A 96 -8.51 9.17 0.10
N LEU A 97 -7.76 8.09 0.03
CA LEU A 97 -7.96 6.93 0.92
C LEU A 97 -7.68 7.30 2.39
N ALA A 98 -6.60 8.03 2.66
CA ALA A 98 -6.25 8.45 4.01
C ALA A 98 -7.21 9.49 4.62
N ALA A 99 -7.98 10.21 3.78
CA ALA A 99 -9.04 11.10 4.24
C ALA A 99 -10.28 10.35 4.73
N ASP A 100 -10.56 9.18 4.14
CA ASP A 100 -11.77 8.40 4.42
C ASP A 100 -11.55 7.22 5.37
N PHE A 101 -10.31 6.74 5.46
CA PHE A 101 -9.94 5.56 6.26
C PHE A 101 -8.81 5.88 7.25
N PRO A 102 -8.70 5.16 8.38
CA PRO A 102 -7.65 5.37 9.39
C PRO A 102 -6.30 4.78 8.93
N ILE A 103 -5.75 5.31 7.83
CA ILE A 103 -4.45 4.90 7.29
C ILE A 103 -3.34 5.60 8.07
N VAL A 104 -2.40 4.83 8.60
CA VAL A 104 -1.27 5.32 9.43
C VAL A 104 0.09 5.05 8.81
N THR A 105 0.17 4.19 7.81
CA THR A 105 1.42 3.85 7.11
C THR A 105 1.13 3.48 5.67
N ILE A 106 2.02 3.89 4.77
CA ILE A 106 2.03 3.50 3.35
C ILE A 106 3.46 3.08 3.02
N GLU A 107 3.61 1.82 2.63
CA GLU A 107 4.86 1.21 2.20
C GLU A 107 4.90 1.17 0.67
N ASP A 108 6.08 1.45 0.12
CA ASP A 108 6.41 1.49 -1.31
C ASP A 108 5.34 2.13 -2.20
N PRO A 109 4.99 3.40 -1.91
CA PRO A 109 3.94 4.12 -2.64
C PRO A 109 4.27 4.39 -4.11
N PHE A 110 5.55 4.34 -4.50
CA PHE A 110 6.04 4.56 -5.86
C PHE A 110 7.10 3.53 -6.23
N ASP A 111 7.41 3.48 -7.52
CA ASP A 111 8.50 2.67 -8.06
C ASP A 111 9.84 2.96 -7.36
N GLU A 112 10.68 1.94 -7.21
CA GLU A 112 11.98 2.01 -6.50
C GLU A 112 12.97 3.02 -7.10
N ASP A 113 12.77 3.44 -8.34
CA ASP A 113 13.59 4.43 -9.03
C ASP A 113 12.92 5.81 -9.16
N ASP A 114 11.67 5.98 -8.73
CA ASP A 114 10.90 7.22 -8.83
C ASP A 114 11.13 8.17 -7.64
N TRP A 115 12.39 8.48 -7.35
CA TRP A 115 12.83 9.27 -6.19
C TRP A 115 12.14 10.63 -6.07
N ASP A 116 11.83 11.26 -7.20
CA ASP A 116 11.18 12.58 -7.22
C ASP A 116 9.77 12.53 -6.62
N ASN A 117 8.96 11.55 -6.99
CA ASN A 117 7.62 11.40 -6.44
C ASN A 117 7.66 10.95 -4.97
N TRP A 118 8.63 10.10 -4.60
CA TRP A 118 8.88 9.74 -3.20
C TRP A 118 9.15 10.97 -2.33
N ALA A 119 10.07 11.84 -2.73
CA ALA A 119 10.43 13.05 -1.96
C ALA A 119 9.25 14.02 -1.85
N LYS A 120 8.57 14.33 -2.97
CA LYS A 120 7.40 15.22 -3.00
C LYS A 120 6.26 14.70 -2.12
N PHE A 121 5.98 13.42 -2.21
CA PHE A 121 4.91 12.78 -1.44
C PHE A 121 5.23 12.78 0.06
N THR A 122 6.46 12.46 0.42
CA THR A 122 6.92 12.45 1.81
C THR A 122 6.92 13.85 2.42
N GLU A 123 7.35 14.88 1.67
CA GLU A 123 7.27 16.27 2.12
C GLU A 123 5.84 16.66 2.48
N LYS A 124 4.88 16.29 1.62
CA LYS A 124 3.47 16.64 1.78
C LYS A 124 2.79 15.85 2.90
N ASN A 125 3.09 14.57 3.05
CA ASN A 125 2.30 13.62 3.84
C ASN A 125 3.04 12.97 5.01
N GLY A 126 4.35 13.03 5.08
CA GLY A 126 5.16 12.31 6.07
C GLY A 126 4.95 12.72 7.54
N LYS A 127 4.15 13.77 7.79
CA LYS A 127 3.67 14.12 9.13
C LYS A 127 2.32 13.51 9.48
N GLN A 128 1.57 13.08 8.48
CA GLN A 128 0.23 12.51 8.65
C GLN A 128 0.30 10.99 8.87
N PHE A 129 1.14 10.31 8.10
CA PHE A 129 1.36 8.86 8.18
C PHE A 129 2.82 8.52 7.85
N GLN A 130 3.24 7.32 8.22
CA GLN A 130 4.56 6.83 7.83
C GLN A 130 4.61 6.56 6.33
N VAL A 131 5.69 6.99 5.69
CA VAL A 131 6.05 6.60 4.32
C VAL A 131 7.24 5.66 4.45
N VAL A 132 7.01 4.37 4.15
CA VAL A 132 7.98 3.31 4.40
C VAL A 132 8.67 2.92 3.10
N GLY A 133 9.99 2.90 3.11
CA GLY A 133 10.81 2.42 2.00
C GLY A 133 11.33 1.03 2.29
N ASP A 134 10.82 0.03 1.54
CA ASP A 134 11.36 -1.32 1.43
C ASP A 134 12.14 -1.45 0.12
N ASP A 135 11.47 -1.54 -1.02
CA ASP A 135 12.10 -1.66 -2.34
C ASP A 135 12.94 -0.43 -2.70
N LEU A 136 12.52 0.77 -2.28
CA LEU A 136 13.29 1.99 -2.45
C LEU A 136 14.71 1.87 -1.93
N THR A 137 14.89 1.24 -0.77
CA THR A 137 16.17 1.22 -0.05
C THR A 137 16.87 -0.11 -0.11
N VAL A 138 16.11 -1.21 -0.25
CA VAL A 138 16.57 -2.62 -0.20
C VAL A 138 17.61 -2.89 0.91
N THR A 139 17.48 -2.18 2.04
CA THR A 139 18.45 -2.20 3.17
C THR A 139 19.90 -1.85 2.75
N ASN A 140 20.06 -1.21 1.59
CA ASN A 140 21.38 -0.82 1.06
C ASN A 140 21.82 0.53 1.64
N ILE A 141 23.05 0.60 2.15
CA ILE A 141 23.59 1.79 2.83
C ILE A 141 23.60 3.04 1.95
N GLU A 142 23.91 2.90 0.65
CA GLU A 142 23.97 4.02 -0.27
C GLU A 142 22.57 4.56 -0.57
N LYS A 143 21.61 3.66 -0.83
CA LYS A 143 20.20 4.02 -1.03
C LYS A 143 19.57 4.63 0.24
N ILE A 144 19.89 4.09 1.42
CA ILE A 144 19.45 4.65 2.71
C ILE A 144 20.01 6.07 2.90
N SER A 145 21.30 6.28 2.63
CA SER A 145 21.91 7.61 2.73
C SER A 145 21.25 8.61 1.79
N ARG A 146 20.97 8.21 0.56
CA ARG A 146 20.22 9.00 -0.42
C ARG A 146 18.81 9.32 0.10
N ALA A 147 18.09 8.35 0.62
CA ALA A 147 16.74 8.54 1.15
C ALA A 147 16.71 9.55 2.31
N VAL A 148 17.75 9.58 3.15
CA VAL A 148 17.91 10.57 4.23
C VAL A 148 18.18 11.96 3.65
N GLU A 149 19.11 12.09 2.69
CA GLU A 149 19.47 13.37 2.07
C GLU A 149 18.30 14.00 1.32
N GLU A 150 17.60 13.21 0.51
CA GLU A 150 16.45 13.64 -0.29
C GLU A 150 15.14 13.66 0.49
N LYS A 151 15.11 13.12 1.73
CA LYS A 151 13.92 12.98 2.56
C LYS A 151 12.80 12.19 1.87
N SER A 152 13.19 11.13 1.17
CA SER A 152 12.29 10.37 0.30
C SER A 152 11.33 9.46 1.06
N CYS A 153 11.65 9.07 2.29
CA CYS A 153 10.77 8.30 3.17
C CYS A 153 10.93 8.74 4.62
N THR A 154 10.02 8.33 5.49
CA THR A 154 10.06 8.63 6.94
C THR A 154 10.41 7.39 7.77
N CYS A 155 10.37 6.22 7.18
CA CYS A 155 10.62 4.94 7.83
C CYS A 155 11.35 4.00 6.88
N LEU A 156 12.32 3.27 7.41
CA LEU A 156 13.02 2.20 6.73
C LEU A 156 12.41 0.85 7.12
N LEU A 157 12.09 0.01 6.14
CA LEU A 157 11.86 -1.40 6.38
C LEU A 157 13.21 -2.12 6.30
N LEU A 158 13.67 -2.58 7.45
CA LEU A 158 14.97 -3.23 7.57
C LEU A 158 14.83 -4.75 7.39
N LYS A 159 15.43 -5.29 6.34
CA LYS A 159 15.52 -6.72 6.08
C LYS A 159 16.98 -7.16 6.15
N VAL A 160 17.33 -7.92 7.18
CA VAL A 160 18.72 -8.37 7.41
C VAL A 160 19.27 -9.24 6.27
N ASN A 161 18.40 -9.84 5.49
CA ASN A 161 18.72 -10.68 4.34
C ASN A 161 18.77 -9.94 3.00
N GLN A 162 18.49 -8.64 2.96
CA GLN A 162 18.66 -7.78 1.78
C GLN A 162 20.09 -7.23 1.71
N ILE A 163 20.50 -6.81 0.50
CA ILE A 163 21.85 -6.29 0.24
C ILE A 163 21.75 -4.90 -0.40
#